data_5b46de5515226b1ef1042120aff44d7b
#
_entry.id   5b46de5515226b1ef1042120aff44d7b
#
_cell.length_a   1.000
_cell.length_b   1.000
_cell.length_c   1.000
_cell.angle_alpha   90.00
_cell.angle_beta   90.00
_cell.angle_gamma   90.00
#
_symmetry.space_group_name_H-M   'P 1'
#
loop_
_entity.id
_entity.type
_entity.pdbx_description
1 polymer ?
#
loop_
_entity_poly.entity_id
_entity_poly.type
_entity_poly.pdbx_seq_one_letter_code
_entity_poly.pdbx_strand_id
1 'polypeptide(L)'
;SRRQRQMCIRDSGNGPQVGMINNAMAALSREDANQPNTPLSVCVAMSQAYIGYDLQNALREELYNRNIYDIPVATMITQVRVDADDPAFDAPSKPIGHFMTEEQAKIAEEKYGYIMKEDSGRGYRRVVASPKPAEIVEIGAIRSLVDSGQLVIACGGGGIPVTRQGNHLKGASAVIDKDFASELLAENLNADFLIILTAVEKVAIN
;
A
#
# COMPACT_ATOMS: atom_id res chain seq x y z
N SER A 1 7.62 -34.47 -3.80
CA SER A 1 7.62 -33.43 -4.84
C SER A 1 7.38 -32.08 -4.15
N ARG A 2 8.37 -31.18 -4.16
CA ARG A 2 8.15 -29.78 -3.75
C ARG A 2 7.18 -29.20 -4.77
N ARG A 3 5.91 -29.00 -4.38
CA ARG A 3 5.00 -28.15 -5.14
C ARG A 3 5.65 -26.76 -5.17
N GLN A 4 5.95 -26.26 -6.35
CA GLN A 4 6.38 -24.87 -6.52
C GLN A 4 5.32 -23.98 -5.86
N ARG A 5 5.74 -23.26 -4.83
CA ARG A 5 4.87 -22.29 -4.15
C ARG A 5 4.81 -21.07 -5.05
N GLN A 6 3.74 -20.95 -5.80
CA GLN A 6 3.49 -19.77 -6.61
C GLN A 6 2.79 -18.73 -5.73
N MET A 7 3.54 -17.74 -5.29
CA MET A 7 3.01 -16.56 -4.65
C MET A 7 2.92 -15.46 -5.70
N CYS A 8 1.73 -14.97 -5.96
CA CYS A 8 1.54 -13.78 -6.77
C CYS A 8 1.30 -12.60 -5.82
N ILE A 9 2.36 -11.86 -5.51
CA ILE A 9 2.22 -10.53 -4.91
C ILE A 9 2.15 -9.58 -6.09
N ARG A 10 0.96 -9.06 -6.35
CA ARG A 10 0.82 -7.96 -7.29
C ARG A 10 0.77 -6.68 -6.49
N ASP A 11 1.91 -6.00 -6.49
CA ASP A 11 2.00 -4.67 -5.97
C ASP A 11 1.49 -3.70 -7.04
N SER A 12 0.35 -3.12 -6.77
CA SER A 12 -0.13 -1.93 -7.46
C SER A 12 0.14 -0.74 -6.55
N GLY A 13 0.86 0.27 -7.05
CA GLY A 13 0.97 1.52 -6.31
C GLY A 13 -0.43 2.07 -5.99
N ASN A 14 -0.75 2.25 -4.71
CA ASN A 14 -2.05 2.74 -4.26
C ASN A 14 -2.10 4.26 -4.06
N GLY A 15 -1.03 4.98 -4.37
CA GLY A 15 -0.95 6.43 -4.15
C GLY A 15 -2.13 7.24 -4.69
N PRO A 16 -2.57 7.03 -5.94
CA PRO A 16 -3.77 7.68 -6.47
C PRO A 16 -5.04 7.32 -5.70
N GLN A 17 -5.25 6.04 -5.37
CA GLN A 17 -6.43 5.55 -4.67
C GLN A 17 -6.47 6.04 -3.23
N VAL A 18 -5.37 5.96 -2.50
CA VAL A 18 -5.27 6.49 -1.12
C VAL A 18 -5.54 8.00 -1.12
N GLY A 19 -4.98 8.75 -2.07
CA GLY A 19 -5.23 10.18 -2.17
C GLY A 19 -6.69 10.51 -2.48
N MET A 20 -7.31 9.79 -3.41
CA MET A 20 -8.73 9.93 -3.73
C MET A 20 -9.60 9.66 -2.51
N ILE A 21 -9.40 8.54 -1.83
CA ILE A 21 -10.15 8.16 -0.63
C ILE A 21 -9.94 9.19 0.47
N ASN A 22 -8.70 9.59 0.75
CA ASN A 22 -8.39 10.57 1.78
C ASN A 22 -9.06 11.94 1.51
N ASN A 23 -9.05 12.39 0.26
CA ASN A 23 -9.72 13.63 -0.13
C ASN A 23 -11.24 13.54 0.01
N ALA A 24 -11.86 12.43 -0.38
CA ALA A 24 -13.29 12.18 -0.22
C ALA A 24 -13.71 12.16 1.26
N MET A 25 -12.97 11.44 2.09
CA MET A 25 -13.23 11.35 3.53
C MET A 25 -13.01 12.70 4.24
N ALA A 26 -11.99 13.45 3.84
CA ALA A 26 -11.76 14.80 4.36
C ALA A 26 -12.85 15.80 3.92
N ALA A 27 -13.40 15.65 2.71
CA ALA A 27 -14.55 16.45 2.27
C ALA A 27 -15.79 16.14 3.10
N LEU A 28 -16.10 14.86 3.30
CA LEU A 28 -17.23 14.41 4.12
C LEU A 28 -17.14 14.95 5.55
N SER A 29 -15.97 14.87 6.20
CA SER A 29 -15.77 15.40 7.56
C SER A 29 -15.94 16.93 7.67
N ARG A 30 -15.78 17.66 6.56
CA ARG A 30 -16.01 19.12 6.52
C ARG A 30 -17.49 19.48 6.36
N GLU A 31 -18.24 18.66 5.65
CA GLU A 31 -19.65 18.87 5.39
C GLU A 31 -20.55 18.40 6.55
N ASP A 32 -20.10 17.33 7.22
CA ASP A 32 -20.83 16.76 8.38
C ASP A 32 -19.90 16.69 9.61
N ALA A 33 -20.16 17.58 10.56
CA ALA A 33 -19.41 17.66 11.82
C ALA A 33 -19.50 16.38 12.70
N ASN A 34 -20.46 15.50 12.43
CA ASN A 34 -20.58 14.21 13.12
C ASN A 34 -19.64 13.14 12.52
N GLN A 35 -19.04 13.41 11.37
CA GLN A 35 -18.08 12.50 10.71
C GLN A 35 -16.66 12.85 11.13
N PRO A 36 -15.98 12.00 11.92
CA PRO A 36 -14.60 12.25 12.32
C PRO A 36 -13.67 12.17 11.09
N ASN A 37 -12.56 12.88 11.15
CA ASN A 37 -11.55 12.80 10.11
C ASN A 37 -10.96 11.39 10.05
N THR A 38 -11.00 10.78 8.86
CA THR A 38 -10.52 9.41 8.65
C THR A 38 -8.99 9.36 8.63
N PRO A 39 -8.33 8.60 9.51
CA PRO A 39 -6.88 8.45 9.50
C PRO A 39 -6.34 7.94 8.16
N LEU A 40 -5.14 8.38 7.77
CA LEU A 40 -4.50 7.97 6.52
C LEU A 40 -4.32 6.44 6.44
N SER A 41 -3.97 5.78 7.56
CA SER A 41 -3.87 4.32 7.65
C SER A 41 -5.16 3.59 7.30
N VAL A 42 -6.32 4.16 7.68
CA VAL A 42 -7.64 3.62 7.30
C VAL A 42 -7.89 3.81 5.80
N CYS A 43 -7.49 4.95 5.23
CA CYS A 43 -7.58 5.17 3.78
C CYS A 43 -6.70 4.17 3.01
N VAL A 44 -5.53 3.82 3.56
CA VAL A 44 -4.66 2.76 3.00
C VAL A 44 -5.38 1.40 3.07
N ALA A 45 -6.01 1.05 4.19
CA ALA A 45 -6.78 -0.19 4.33
C ALA A 45 -7.95 -0.27 3.32
N MET A 46 -8.70 0.82 3.16
CA MET A 46 -9.77 0.90 2.14
C MET A 46 -9.22 0.72 0.72
N SER A 47 -8.04 1.27 0.42
CA SER A 47 -7.40 1.09 -0.88
C SER A 47 -6.96 -0.35 -1.13
N GLN A 48 -6.53 -1.08 -0.10
CA GLN A 48 -6.22 -2.52 -0.22
C GLN A 48 -7.45 -3.33 -0.62
N ALA A 49 -8.59 -3.06 0.00
CA ALA A 49 -9.83 -3.74 -0.34
C ALA A 49 -10.29 -3.38 -1.77
N TYR A 50 -10.22 -2.11 -2.15
CA TYR A 50 -10.59 -1.64 -3.49
C TYR A 50 -9.77 -2.34 -4.59
N ILE A 51 -8.45 -2.25 -4.50
CA ILE A 51 -7.54 -2.84 -5.50
C ILE A 51 -7.57 -4.38 -5.41
N GLY A 52 -7.61 -4.91 -4.20
CA GLY A 52 -7.63 -6.35 -3.98
C GLY A 52 -8.86 -7.03 -4.56
N TYR A 53 -10.01 -6.37 -4.50
CA TYR A 53 -11.25 -6.84 -5.14
C TYR A 53 -11.07 -6.99 -6.66
N ASP A 54 -10.55 -5.98 -7.34
CA ASP A 54 -10.33 -6.01 -8.78
C ASP A 54 -9.30 -7.09 -9.18
N LEU A 55 -8.18 -7.14 -8.46
CA LEU A 55 -7.11 -8.12 -8.72
C LEU A 55 -7.58 -9.57 -8.47
N GLN A 56 -8.33 -9.78 -7.39
CA GLN A 56 -8.86 -11.10 -7.06
C GLN A 56 -9.79 -11.63 -8.15
N ASN A 57 -10.65 -10.77 -8.67
CA ASN A 57 -11.55 -11.12 -9.76
C ASN A 57 -10.79 -11.40 -11.07
N ALA A 58 -9.85 -10.52 -11.43
CA ALA A 58 -9.04 -10.69 -12.64
C ALA A 58 -8.17 -11.96 -12.60
N LEU A 59 -7.56 -12.28 -11.45
CA LEU A 59 -6.79 -13.51 -11.29
C LEU A 59 -7.67 -14.75 -11.37
N ARG A 60 -8.86 -14.72 -10.76
CA ARG A 60 -9.80 -15.85 -10.85
C ARG A 60 -10.27 -16.07 -12.27
N GLU A 61 -10.61 -15.01 -13.00
CA GLU A 61 -10.98 -15.08 -14.40
C GLU A 61 -9.85 -15.69 -15.25
N GLU A 62 -8.61 -15.23 -15.06
CA GLU A 62 -7.47 -15.76 -15.80
C GLU A 62 -7.16 -17.24 -15.48
N LEU A 63 -7.32 -17.66 -14.23
CA LEU A 63 -7.22 -19.07 -13.86
C LEU A 63 -8.28 -19.92 -14.60
N TYR A 64 -9.52 -19.44 -14.62
CA TYR A 64 -10.63 -20.15 -15.30
C TYR A 64 -10.41 -20.20 -16.81
N ASN A 65 -9.91 -19.14 -17.43
CA ASN A 65 -9.55 -19.13 -18.85
C ASN A 65 -8.45 -20.15 -19.19
N ARG A 66 -7.63 -20.53 -18.21
CA ARG A 66 -6.60 -21.57 -18.32
C ARG A 66 -7.06 -22.94 -17.86
N ASN A 67 -8.35 -23.14 -17.59
CA ASN A 67 -8.94 -24.37 -17.04
C ASN A 67 -8.35 -24.78 -15.69
N ILE A 68 -7.96 -23.82 -14.85
CA ILE A 68 -7.47 -24.03 -13.48
C ILE A 68 -8.60 -23.59 -12.52
N TYR A 69 -9.27 -24.55 -11.90
CA TYR A 69 -10.48 -24.30 -11.08
C TYR A 69 -10.25 -24.56 -9.58
N ASP A 70 -9.13 -25.16 -9.22
CA ASP A 70 -8.82 -25.69 -7.89
C ASP A 70 -7.85 -24.78 -7.08
N ILE A 71 -7.45 -23.64 -7.62
CA ILE A 71 -6.59 -22.67 -6.93
C ILE A 71 -7.43 -21.50 -6.41
N PRO A 72 -7.67 -21.41 -5.09
CA PRO A 72 -8.35 -20.27 -4.51
C PRO A 72 -7.48 -18.99 -4.60
N VAL A 73 -8.14 -17.85 -4.77
CA VAL A 73 -7.50 -16.53 -4.72
C VAL A 73 -8.08 -15.77 -3.55
N ALA A 74 -7.23 -15.27 -2.66
CA ALA A 74 -7.62 -14.50 -1.49
C ALA A 74 -6.89 -13.16 -1.42
N THR A 75 -7.61 -12.10 -1.08
CA THR A 75 -7.04 -10.80 -0.72
C THR A 75 -6.98 -10.68 0.80
N MET A 76 -5.83 -10.33 1.32
CA MET A 76 -5.62 -10.16 2.75
C MET A 76 -5.30 -8.70 3.09
N ILE A 77 -6.09 -8.12 3.98
CA ILE A 77 -5.75 -6.85 4.61
C ILE A 77 -4.46 -7.04 5.40
N THR A 78 -3.44 -6.26 5.07
CA THR A 78 -2.10 -6.48 5.60
C THR A 78 -1.58 -5.21 6.26
N GLN A 79 -1.22 -5.34 7.55
CA GLN A 79 -0.54 -4.32 8.33
C GLN A 79 0.97 -4.51 8.25
N VAL A 80 1.69 -3.41 8.16
CA VAL A 80 3.16 -3.42 8.15
C VAL A 80 3.65 -2.48 9.24
N ARG A 81 4.37 -3.05 10.20
CA ARG A 81 4.95 -2.29 11.29
C ARG A 81 6.14 -1.47 10.78
N VAL A 82 6.17 -0.23 11.20
CA VAL A 82 7.27 0.73 10.98
C VAL A 82 7.81 1.21 12.33
N ASP A 83 9.04 1.72 12.32
CA ASP A 83 9.60 2.37 13.49
C ASP A 83 8.92 3.73 13.71
N ALA A 84 8.52 4.00 14.94
CA ALA A 84 7.91 5.29 15.29
C ALA A 84 8.90 6.46 15.18
N ASP A 85 10.20 6.17 15.34
CA ASP A 85 11.30 7.14 15.30
C ASP A 85 12.00 7.17 13.93
N ASP A 86 11.39 6.57 12.88
CA ASP A 86 11.96 6.62 11.53
C ASP A 86 12.05 8.07 11.03
N PRO A 87 13.23 8.53 10.58
CA PRO A 87 13.45 9.91 10.14
C PRO A 87 12.56 10.34 8.96
N ALA A 88 11.95 9.40 8.26
CA ALA A 88 10.99 9.70 7.20
C ALA A 88 9.76 10.46 7.72
N PHE A 89 9.43 10.35 9.01
CA PHE A 89 8.33 11.13 9.60
C PHE A 89 8.63 12.61 9.67
N ASP A 90 9.91 12.99 9.85
CA ASP A 90 10.37 14.38 9.88
C ASP A 90 10.61 14.95 8.48
N ALA A 91 10.81 14.07 7.47
CA ALA A 91 11.11 14.45 6.09
C ALA A 91 10.18 13.78 5.06
N PRO A 92 8.87 14.14 5.02
CA PRO A 92 7.92 13.56 4.09
C PRO A 92 8.33 13.71 2.62
N SER A 93 8.28 12.60 1.88
CA SER A 93 8.77 12.55 0.50
C SER A 93 7.89 11.75 -0.46
N LYS A 94 7.00 10.87 0.04
CA LYS A 94 6.19 9.99 -0.81
C LYS A 94 4.98 10.71 -1.39
N PRO A 95 4.87 10.89 -2.72
CA PRO A 95 3.73 11.58 -3.32
C PRO A 95 2.46 10.73 -3.26
N ILE A 96 1.34 11.35 -2.91
CA ILE A 96 0.01 10.75 -2.93
C ILE A 96 -1.01 11.67 -3.60
N GLY A 97 -2.13 11.11 -4.05
CA GLY A 97 -3.23 11.86 -4.66
C GLY A 97 -2.93 12.29 -6.11
N HIS A 98 -3.73 13.23 -6.60
CA HIS A 98 -3.64 13.78 -7.95
C HIS A 98 -2.66 14.97 -8.03
N PHE A 99 -2.29 15.32 -9.24
CA PHE A 99 -1.51 16.52 -9.50
C PHE A 99 -2.35 17.79 -9.32
N MET A 100 -1.73 18.82 -8.79
CA MET A 100 -2.32 20.14 -8.52
C MET A 100 -1.49 21.24 -9.20
N THR A 101 -2.13 22.37 -9.50
CA THR A 101 -1.40 23.58 -9.87
C THR A 101 -0.69 24.16 -8.65
N GLU A 102 0.26 25.06 -8.86
CA GLU A 102 0.94 25.77 -7.77
C GLU A 102 -0.05 26.52 -6.86
N GLU A 103 -1.05 27.16 -7.44
CA GLU A 103 -2.09 27.87 -6.70
C GLU A 103 -2.91 26.92 -5.82
N GLN A 104 -3.32 25.77 -6.37
CA GLN A 104 -4.05 24.74 -5.62
C GLN A 104 -3.19 24.15 -4.49
N ALA A 105 -1.89 23.97 -4.73
CA ALA A 105 -0.96 23.48 -3.72
C ALA A 105 -0.82 24.48 -2.55
N LYS A 106 -0.64 25.77 -2.81
CA LYS A 106 -0.60 26.81 -1.77
C LYS A 106 -1.87 26.84 -0.92
N ILE A 107 -3.05 26.74 -1.58
CA ILE A 107 -4.33 26.65 -0.85
C ILE A 107 -4.37 25.40 0.02
N ALA A 108 -3.86 24.25 -0.47
CA ALA A 108 -3.84 23.00 0.29
C ALA A 108 -2.89 23.06 1.51
N GLU A 109 -1.76 23.73 1.38
CA GLU A 109 -0.82 24.00 2.49
C GLU A 109 -1.45 24.89 3.55
N GLU A 110 -1.98 26.04 3.15
CA GLU A 110 -2.59 27.02 4.07
C GLU A 110 -3.85 26.46 4.76
N LYS A 111 -4.72 25.81 4.03
CA LYS A 111 -6.04 25.41 4.53
C LYS A 111 -6.03 24.07 5.26
N TYR A 112 -5.14 23.13 4.85
CA TYR A 112 -5.15 21.75 5.36
C TYR A 112 -3.84 21.35 6.07
N GLY A 113 -2.82 22.20 6.04
CA GLY A 113 -1.50 21.90 6.61
C GLY A 113 -0.79 20.76 5.85
N TYR A 114 -1.11 20.55 4.58
CA TYR A 114 -0.45 19.53 3.77
C TYR A 114 0.96 19.99 3.39
N ILE A 115 1.87 19.05 3.25
CA ILE A 115 3.18 19.30 2.68
C ILE A 115 3.07 18.99 1.18
N MET A 116 3.33 19.99 0.35
CA MET A 116 3.24 19.88 -1.11
C MET A 116 4.64 19.93 -1.70
N LYS A 117 4.90 19.09 -2.71
CA LYS A 117 6.14 19.11 -3.49
C LYS A 117 5.83 19.04 -4.98
N GLU A 118 6.66 19.69 -5.77
CA GLU A 118 6.68 19.56 -7.21
C GLU A 118 7.11 18.14 -7.58
N ASP A 119 6.41 17.51 -8.53
CA ASP A 119 6.65 16.12 -8.94
C ASP A 119 6.97 16.05 -10.44
N SER A 120 8.25 16.14 -10.76
CA SER A 120 8.83 15.84 -12.09
C SER A 120 8.25 16.66 -13.24
N GLY A 121 8.01 17.94 -13.06
CA GLY A 121 7.49 18.86 -14.09
C GLY A 121 5.99 18.69 -14.40
N ARG A 122 5.29 17.81 -13.68
CA ARG A 122 3.87 17.50 -13.91
C ARG A 122 2.91 18.29 -13.01
N GLY A 123 3.45 19.09 -12.07
CA GLY A 123 2.72 19.84 -11.08
C GLY A 123 3.03 19.40 -9.65
N TYR A 124 2.21 19.81 -8.71
CA TYR A 124 2.41 19.61 -7.29
C TYR A 124 1.59 18.43 -6.78
N ARG A 125 2.16 17.68 -5.84
CA ARG A 125 1.45 16.61 -5.12
C ARG A 125 1.69 16.73 -3.62
N ARG A 126 0.70 16.29 -2.85
CA ARG A 126 0.90 16.09 -1.42
C ARG A 126 1.93 15.01 -1.20
N VAL A 127 2.87 15.26 -0.30
CA VAL A 127 3.82 14.25 0.18
C VAL A 127 3.55 13.87 1.62
N VAL A 128 3.78 12.59 1.92
CA VAL A 128 3.64 12.01 3.26
C VAL A 128 4.90 11.24 3.63
N ALA A 129 5.05 10.89 4.90
CA ALA A 129 6.13 10.05 5.36
C ALA A 129 6.13 8.69 4.64
N SER A 130 7.32 8.15 4.38
CA SER A 130 7.51 6.81 3.81
C SER A 130 8.58 6.05 4.59
N PRO A 131 8.25 5.61 5.82
CA PRO A 131 9.17 4.87 6.67
C PRO A 131 9.46 3.49 6.10
N LYS A 132 10.59 2.90 6.51
CA LYS A 132 10.96 1.55 6.11
C LYS A 132 10.07 0.50 6.78
N PRO A 133 9.63 -0.54 6.04
CA PRO A 133 8.90 -1.65 6.62
C PRO A 133 9.83 -2.46 7.54
N ALA A 134 9.35 -2.83 8.74
CA ALA A 134 10.12 -3.59 9.72
C ALA A 134 9.53 -4.98 9.98
N GLU A 135 8.21 -5.15 9.86
CA GLU A 135 7.53 -6.43 10.14
C GLU A 135 6.18 -6.47 9.41
N ILE A 136 5.87 -7.60 8.80
CA ILE A 136 4.53 -7.87 8.25
C ILE A 136 3.73 -8.59 9.33
N VAL A 137 2.71 -7.92 9.85
CA VAL A 137 1.96 -8.40 11.01
C VAL A 137 1.25 -9.73 10.72
N GLU A 138 0.63 -9.85 9.55
CA GLU A 138 -0.14 -11.02 9.14
C GLU A 138 0.70 -12.12 8.47
N ILE A 139 2.02 -12.09 8.58
CA ILE A 139 2.92 -13.03 7.88
C ILE A 139 2.60 -14.50 8.13
N GLY A 140 2.17 -14.83 9.36
CA GLY A 140 1.78 -16.21 9.73
C GLY A 140 0.54 -16.69 8.97
N ALA A 141 -0.45 -15.83 8.83
CA ALA A 141 -1.67 -16.13 8.08
C ALA A 141 -1.40 -16.22 6.58
N ILE A 142 -0.62 -15.28 6.03
CA ILE A 142 -0.20 -15.29 4.63
C ILE A 142 0.53 -16.60 4.31
N ARG A 143 1.49 -17.00 5.15
CA ARG A 143 2.24 -18.24 5.00
C ARG A 143 1.31 -19.46 4.98
N SER A 144 0.35 -19.54 5.89
CA SER A 144 -0.60 -20.64 5.97
C SER A 144 -1.43 -20.79 4.70
N LEU A 145 -1.90 -19.69 4.13
CA LEU A 145 -2.64 -19.69 2.86
C LEU A 145 -1.75 -20.14 1.69
N VAL A 146 -0.54 -19.59 1.61
CA VAL A 146 0.43 -19.96 0.56
C VAL A 146 0.82 -21.44 0.65
N ASP A 147 1.08 -21.94 1.87
CA ASP A 147 1.43 -23.34 2.11
C ASP A 147 0.27 -24.31 1.77
N SER A 148 -0.98 -23.85 1.86
CA SER A 148 -2.15 -24.60 1.43
C SER A 148 -2.43 -24.50 -0.09
N GLY A 149 -1.57 -23.84 -0.85
CA GLY A 149 -1.64 -23.77 -2.31
C GLY A 149 -2.55 -22.68 -2.86
N GLN A 150 -2.85 -21.66 -2.07
CA GLN A 150 -3.66 -20.52 -2.49
C GLN A 150 -2.80 -19.40 -3.09
N LEU A 151 -3.37 -18.65 -4.03
CA LEU A 151 -2.83 -17.37 -4.45
C LEU A 151 -3.25 -16.29 -3.47
N VAL A 152 -2.29 -15.55 -2.92
CA VAL A 152 -2.56 -14.53 -1.91
C VAL A 152 -2.15 -13.16 -2.43
N ILE A 153 -3.08 -12.20 -2.39
CA ILE A 153 -2.83 -10.78 -2.62
C ILE A 153 -2.64 -10.16 -1.22
N ALA A 154 -1.44 -9.70 -0.93
CA ALA A 154 -1.07 -9.13 0.37
C ALA A 154 -0.23 -7.87 0.21
N CYS A 155 -0.08 -7.11 1.27
CA CYS A 155 0.73 -5.88 1.32
C CYS A 155 0.36 -4.83 0.26
N GLY A 156 -0.87 -4.81 -0.25
CA GLY A 156 -1.29 -3.86 -1.27
C GLY A 156 -0.91 -2.42 -0.91
N GLY A 157 -0.24 -1.72 -1.86
CA GLY A 157 0.30 -0.38 -1.67
C GLY A 157 1.44 -0.25 -0.67
N GLY A 158 2.10 -1.35 -0.31
CA GLY A 158 3.15 -1.39 0.72
C GLY A 158 2.66 -1.79 2.11
N GLY A 159 1.35 -2.08 2.28
CA GLY A 159 0.75 -2.41 3.55
C GLY A 159 0.22 -1.19 4.34
N ILE A 160 -0.61 -1.46 5.34
CA ILE A 160 -1.15 -0.45 6.25
C ILE A 160 -0.06 -0.13 7.29
N PRO A 161 0.47 1.11 7.31
CA PRO A 161 1.53 1.47 8.25
C PRO A 161 0.99 1.52 9.68
N VAL A 162 1.65 0.79 10.58
CA VAL A 162 1.34 0.78 12.02
C VAL A 162 2.60 0.90 12.86
N THR A 163 2.47 1.54 14.01
CA THR A 163 3.49 1.54 15.07
C THR A 163 3.00 0.74 16.25
N ARG A 164 3.92 0.13 16.99
CA ARG A 164 3.59 -0.66 18.18
C ARG A 164 3.69 0.19 19.44
N GLN A 165 2.63 0.18 20.24
CA GLN A 165 2.58 0.80 21.56
C GLN A 165 2.15 -0.26 22.59
N GLY A 166 3.12 -0.94 23.20
CA GLY A 166 2.86 -2.13 24.00
C GLY A 166 2.22 -3.26 23.16
N ASN A 167 1.03 -3.68 23.54
CA ASN A 167 0.25 -4.70 22.80
C ASN A 167 -0.69 -4.10 21.74
N HIS A 168 -0.72 -2.78 21.60
CA HIS A 168 -1.59 -2.09 20.67
C HIS A 168 -0.85 -1.71 19.39
N LEU A 169 -1.49 -1.91 18.23
CA LEU A 169 -1.04 -1.41 16.95
C LEU A 169 -1.81 -0.14 16.61
N LYS A 170 -1.10 0.97 16.48
CA LYS A 170 -1.66 2.27 16.12
C LYS A 170 -1.32 2.61 14.68
N GLY A 171 -2.31 2.98 13.88
CA GLY A 171 -2.11 3.44 12.52
C GLY A 171 -1.18 4.66 12.45
N ALA A 172 -0.19 4.61 11.56
CA ALA A 172 0.73 5.71 11.31
C ALA A 172 0.25 6.59 10.14
N SER A 173 0.54 7.89 10.19
CA SER A 173 0.23 8.83 9.11
C SER A 173 1.33 8.78 8.03
N ALA A 174 1.41 7.67 7.33
CA ALA A 174 2.46 7.35 6.37
C ALA A 174 1.92 6.50 5.22
N VAL A 175 2.72 6.31 4.19
CA VAL A 175 2.52 5.33 3.10
C VAL A 175 3.85 4.62 2.86
N ILE A 176 3.87 3.31 3.02
CA ILE A 176 5.09 2.51 2.86
C ILE A 176 5.44 2.37 1.37
N ASP A 177 6.74 2.32 1.07
CA ASP A 177 7.19 1.98 -0.26
C ASP A 177 6.91 0.51 -0.54
N LYS A 178 6.22 0.27 -1.64
CA LYS A 178 5.77 -1.05 -2.06
C LYS A 178 6.92 -2.01 -2.35
N ASP A 179 7.99 -1.53 -2.98
CA ASP A 179 9.10 -2.38 -3.39
C ASP A 179 9.82 -2.94 -2.15
N PHE A 180 10.03 -2.12 -1.12
CA PHE A 180 10.56 -2.57 0.18
C PHE A 180 9.62 -3.53 0.93
N ALA A 181 8.30 -3.28 0.86
CA ALA A 181 7.35 -4.20 1.48
C ALA A 181 7.30 -5.55 0.77
N SER A 182 7.41 -5.56 -0.56
CA SER A 182 7.47 -6.78 -1.37
C SER A 182 8.76 -7.56 -1.13
N GLU A 183 9.89 -6.87 -1.00
CA GLU A 183 11.17 -7.47 -0.60
C GLU A 183 11.05 -8.16 0.75
N LEU A 184 10.59 -7.44 1.78
CA LEU A 184 10.41 -7.99 3.13
C LEU A 184 9.45 -9.19 3.13
N LEU A 185 8.36 -9.15 2.35
CA LEU A 185 7.42 -10.25 2.24
C LEU A 185 8.07 -11.47 1.57
N ALA A 186 8.82 -11.26 0.49
CA ALA A 186 9.53 -12.31 -0.22
C ALA A 186 10.57 -12.99 0.69
N GLU A 187 11.35 -12.22 1.44
CA GLU A 187 12.31 -12.74 2.42
C GLU A 187 11.60 -13.54 3.52
N ASN A 188 10.55 -12.99 4.11
CA ASN A 188 9.81 -13.66 5.20
C ASN A 188 9.18 -14.98 4.74
N LEU A 189 8.81 -15.11 3.48
CA LEU A 189 8.23 -16.33 2.91
C LEU A 189 9.27 -17.28 2.31
N ASN A 190 10.55 -16.91 2.29
CA ASN A 190 11.62 -17.62 1.58
C ASN A 190 11.23 -17.88 0.12
N ALA A 191 10.79 -16.82 -0.58
CA ALA A 191 10.39 -16.91 -1.96
C ALA A 191 11.57 -17.26 -2.87
N ASP A 192 11.37 -18.13 -3.85
CA ASP A 192 12.41 -18.49 -4.82
C ASP A 192 12.67 -17.35 -5.82
N PHE A 193 11.66 -16.50 -6.08
CA PHE A 193 11.73 -15.38 -7.02
C PHE A 193 10.91 -14.20 -6.52
N LEU A 194 11.45 -12.98 -6.72
CA LEU A 194 10.72 -11.72 -6.65
C LEU A 194 10.72 -11.10 -8.05
N ILE A 195 9.53 -10.86 -8.60
CA ILE A 195 9.37 -10.26 -9.92
C ILE A 195 8.68 -8.91 -9.76
N ILE A 196 9.35 -7.83 -10.15
CA ILE A 196 8.80 -6.48 -10.16
C ILE A 196 8.46 -6.11 -11.61
N LEU A 197 7.16 -5.97 -11.90
CA LEU A 197 6.70 -5.53 -13.21
C LEU A 197 6.79 -4.01 -13.29
N THR A 198 7.60 -3.51 -14.22
CA THR A 198 7.87 -2.09 -14.40
C THR A 198 7.89 -1.72 -15.88
N ALA A 199 7.69 -0.45 -16.18
CA ALA A 199 7.78 0.09 -17.54
C ALA A 199 9.21 0.31 -18.02
N VAL A 200 10.22 0.12 -17.16
CA VAL A 200 11.65 0.27 -17.50
C VAL A 200 12.31 -1.10 -17.67
N GLU A 201 13.25 -1.19 -18.60
CA GLU A 201 13.90 -2.47 -18.94
C GLU A 201 14.86 -2.99 -17.87
N LYS A 202 15.40 -2.11 -17.03
CA LYS A 202 16.42 -2.43 -16.02
C LYS A 202 16.23 -1.61 -14.76
N VAL A 203 16.60 -2.19 -13.64
CA VAL A 203 16.74 -1.45 -12.37
C VAL A 203 17.95 -0.52 -12.49
N ALA A 204 17.75 0.78 -12.27
CA ALA A 204 18.84 1.73 -12.19
C ALA A 204 19.52 1.60 -10.82
N ILE A 205 20.83 1.46 -10.81
CA ILE A 205 21.67 1.53 -9.61
C ILE A 205 22.38 2.89 -9.68
N ASN A 206 22.20 3.71 -8.66
CA ASN A 206 22.93 4.99 -8.51
C ASN A 206 24.32 4.73 -7.96
#